data_0322d1dd8aea8096890d3630ce5fdc37
#
_entry.id   0322d1dd8aea8096890d3630ce5fdc37
#
_cell.length_a   1.000
_cell.length_b   1.000
_cell.length_c   1.000
_cell.angle_alpha   90.00
_cell.angle_beta   90.00
_cell.angle_gamma   90.00
#
_symmetry.space_group_name_H-M   'P 1'
#
loop_
_entity.id
_entity.type
_entity.pdbx_description
1 polymer ?
#
loop_
_entity_poly.entity_id
_entity_poly.type
_entity_poly.pdbx_seq_one_letter_code
_entity_poly.pdbx_strand_id
1 'polypeptide(L)'
;KSRVHTIADVPETRDMKISFADESGQLQVVIFDILVLYVGLQVGNSSVDLAEKLVIDLNHYNFVYTDPFAPVATSRPGVYTCGIFQGPKDIPSSVTEASAAASAAGVDIAEARGKNIKKIALTEEMDVSEEEPRIGVFVCNCGINIGGVVDVPAVQEYAATLPEVVFTDNNLFTCSQDTQEDIKKKIKEEKLNRVVVASCSPKTHAPMFMETLEACGLNKYLFEMANIRNHNSWVHANNPDIATQKAKDLVRMAVARARSLRPLKEKIIGVNKRALVIGGGIAGM
;
A
#
# COMPACT_ATOMS: atom_id res chain seq x y z
N LYS A 1 40.32 4.22 22.11
CA LYS A 1 39.99 3.56 20.81
C LYS A 1 40.74 2.24 20.76
N SER A 2 40.02 1.13 20.72
CA SER A 2 40.59 -0.21 20.63
C SER A 2 40.15 -0.92 19.35
N ARG A 3 40.99 -1.83 18.87
CA ARG A 3 40.69 -2.63 17.67
C ARG A 3 40.31 -4.04 18.10
N VAL A 4 39.11 -4.46 17.72
CA VAL A 4 38.65 -5.82 17.96
C VAL A 4 39.55 -6.81 17.21
N HIS A 5 40.05 -7.80 17.90
CA HIS A 5 40.92 -8.84 17.36
C HIS A 5 40.11 -10.10 16.99
N THR A 6 39.34 -10.62 17.96
CA THR A 6 38.49 -11.80 17.76
C THR A 6 37.17 -11.67 18.50
N ILE A 7 36.15 -12.31 17.95
CA ILE A 7 34.83 -12.48 18.54
C ILE A 7 34.57 -13.99 18.53
N ALA A 8 34.20 -14.55 19.67
CA ALA A 8 33.88 -15.95 19.83
C ALA A 8 32.67 -16.10 20.75
N ASP A 9 31.90 -17.14 20.60
CA ASP A 9 30.84 -17.52 21.52
C ASP A 9 31.42 -18.28 22.73
N VAL A 10 30.74 -18.20 23.85
CA VAL A 10 30.97 -19.01 25.06
C VAL A 10 29.87 -20.07 25.12
N PRO A 11 30.14 -21.31 24.72
CA PRO A 11 29.09 -22.31 24.50
C PRO A 11 28.20 -22.59 25.73
N GLU A 12 28.77 -22.49 26.93
CA GLU A 12 28.08 -22.81 28.18
C GLU A 12 27.04 -21.77 28.58
N THR A 13 27.30 -20.49 28.31
CA THR A 13 26.43 -19.36 28.69
C THR A 13 25.74 -18.70 27.49
N ARG A 14 26.20 -18.97 26.27
CA ARG A 14 25.82 -18.28 25.02
C ARG A 14 26.20 -16.80 24.97
N ASP A 15 27.12 -16.39 25.85
CA ASP A 15 27.68 -15.04 25.85
C ASP A 15 28.68 -14.87 24.72
N MET A 16 29.02 -13.61 24.41
CA MET A 16 29.97 -13.24 23.35
C MET A 16 31.28 -12.76 23.98
N LYS A 17 32.35 -13.49 23.73
CA LYS A 17 33.70 -13.16 24.18
C LYS A 17 34.40 -12.30 23.10
N ILE A 18 34.79 -11.07 23.47
CA ILE A 18 35.52 -10.16 22.60
C ILE A 18 36.94 -9.99 23.12
N SER A 19 37.92 -10.22 22.25
CA SER A 19 39.30 -9.89 22.49
C SER A 19 39.71 -8.65 21.68
N PHE A 20 40.32 -7.68 22.32
CA PHE A 20 40.78 -6.45 21.67
C PHE A 20 42.09 -5.95 22.31
N ALA A 21 42.88 -5.20 21.55
CA ALA A 21 44.05 -4.50 22.08
C ALA A 21 43.62 -3.14 22.64
N ASP A 22 44.00 -2.83 23.85
CA ASP A 22 43.79 -1.51 24.45
C ASP A 22 44.79 -0.47 23.91
N GLU A 23 44.73 0.75 24.38
CA GLU A 23 45.59 1.85 23.93
C GLU A 23 47.09 1.63 24.24
N SER A 24 47.41 0.74 25.20
CA SER A 24 48.76 0.34 25.53
C SER A 24 49.28 -0.85 24.71
N GLY A 25 48.43 -1.42 23.86
CA GLY A 25 48.71 -2.61 23.06
C GLY A 25 48.55 -3.93 23.81
N GLN A 26 48.02 -3.92 25.05
CA GLN A 26 47.73 -5.15 25.81
C GLN A 26 46.44 -5.76 25.35
N LEU A 27 46.44 -7.10 25.24
CA LEU A 27 45.26 -7.87 24.90
C LEU A 27 44.28 -7.92 26.10
N GLN A 28 43.10 -7.39 25.88
CA GLN A 28 41.97 -7.43 26.83
C GLN A 28 40.91 -8.41 26.32
N VAL A 29 40.23 -9.06 27.28
CA VAL A 29 39.11 -9.98 26.98
C VAL A 29 37.93 -9.56 27.84
N VAL A 30 36.78 -9.34 27.19
CA VAL A 30 35.52 -8.97 27.85
C VAL A 30 34.41 -9.89 27.33
N ILE A 31 33.50 -10.25 28.23
CA ILE A 31 32.33 -11.07 27.93
C ILE A 31 31.11 -10.18 27.98
N PHE A 32 30.21 -10.33 27.00
CA PHE A 32 28.96 -9.57 26.88
C PHE A 32 27.79 -10.53 26.64
N ASP A 33 26.62 -10.23 27.18
CA ASP A 33 25.39 -10.98 26.93
C ASP A 33 24.90 -10.85 25.48
N ILE A 34 25.13 -9.68 24.87
CA ILE A 34 24.72 -9.37 23.48
C ILE A 34 25.82 -8.56 22.80
N LEU A 35 26.08 -8.91 21.55
CA LEU A 35 26.94 -8.15 20.65
C LEU A 35 26.15 -7.71 19.43
N VAL A 36 26.09 -6.39 19.20
CA VAL A 36 25.50 -5.83 17.99
C VAL A 36 26.61 -5.52 17.00
N LEU A 37 26.59 -6.20 15.84
CA LEU A 37 27.53 -5.99 14.76
C LEU A 37 27.01 -4.93 13.78
N TYR A 38 27.77 -3.88 13.58
CA TYR A 38 27.55 -2.90 12.51
C TYR A 38 28.71 -3.01 11.50
N VAL A 39 28.49 -3.85 10.49
CA VAL A 39 29.55 -4.26 9.55
C VAL A 39 29.45 -3.62 8.16
N GLY A 40 28.47 -2.73 7.99
CA GLY A 40 28.20 -2.08 6.71
C GLY A 40 27.40 -2.95 5.74
N LEU A 41 27.37 -2.53 4.47
CA LEU A 41 26.63 -3.18 3.41
C LEU A 41 27.58 -3.67 2.33
N GLN A 42 27.32 -4.87 1.83
CA GLN A 42 28.02 -5.46 0.69
C GLN A 42 26.99 -5.86 -0.38
N VAL A 43 27.32 -5.57 -1.63
CA VAL A 43 26.49 -5.99 -2.76
C VAL A 43 26.63 -7.49 -2.95
N GLY A 44 25.50 -8.20 -3.06
CA GLY A 44 25.48 -9.63 -3.32
C GLY A 44 25.90 -9.98 -4.75
N ASN A 45 26.50 -11.16 -4.93
CA ASN A 45 26.99 -11.61 -6.26
C ASN A 45 25.90 -11.59 -7.33
N SER A 46 24.66 -11.97 -6.99
CA SER A 46 23.53 -11.93 -7.93
C SER A 46 23.24 -10.53 -8.50
N SER A 47 23.50 -9.47 -7.71
CA SER A 47 23.32 -8.09 -8.17
C SER A 47 24.49 -7.68 -9.09
N VAL A 48 25.70 -8.17 -8.82
CA VAL A 48 26.87 -7.97 -9.71
C VAL A 48 26.64 -8.67 -11.05
N ASP A 49 26.20 -9.93 -11.03
CA ASP A 49 25.85 -10.69 -12.23
C ASP A 49 24.75 -10.02 -13.06
N LEU A 50 23.78 -9.39 -12.38
CA LEU A 50 22.72 -8.63 -13.04
C LEU A 50 23.30 -7.38 -13.73
N ALA A 51 24.18 -6.65 -13.05
CA ALA A 51 24.85 -5.47 -13.62
C ALA A 51 25.67 -5.82 -14.87
N GLU A 52 26.39 -6.93 -14.85
CA GLU A 52 27.13 -7.44 -16.00
C GLU A 52 26.20 -7.77 -17.18
N LYS A 53 25.09 -8.47 -16.93
CA LYS A 53 24.07 -8.78 -17.95
C LYS A 53 23.41 -7.53 -18.53
N LEU A 54 23.19 -6.52 -17.71
CA LEU A 54 22.65 -5.23 -18.13
C LEU A 54 23.69 -4.31 -18.76
N VAL A 55 24.98 -4.65 -18.69
CA VAL A 55 26.10 -3.83 -19.18
C VAL A 55 26.05 -2.45 -18.56
N ILE A 56 26.01 -2.40 -17.24
CA ILE A 56 26.06 -1.15 -16.45
C ILE A 56 27.31 -1.13 -15.56
N ASP A 57 27.90 0.05 -15.38
CA ASP A 57 29.12 0.22 -14.62
C ASP A 57 28.88 0.15 -13.12
N LEU A 58 29.81 -0.50 -12.42
CA LEU A 58 29.86 -0.55 -10.97
C LEU A 58 31.06 0.24 -10.46
N ASN A 59 30.94 0.80 -9.26
CA ASN A 59 32.07 1.40 -8.56
C ASN A 59 32.94 0.33 -7.87
N HIS A 60 34.06 0.72 -7.26
CA HIS A 60 34.99 -0.20 -6.60
C HIS A 60 34.44 -0.96 -5.39
N TYR A 61 33.22 -0.64 -4.92
CA TYR A 61 32.46 -1.39 -3.92
C TYR A 61 31.34 -2.23 -4.50
N ASN A 62 31.26 -2.37 -5.82
CA ASN A 62 30.23 -3.07 -6.56
C ASN A 62 28.82 -2.44 -6.49
N PHE A 63 28.68 -1.19 -6.05
CA PHE A 63 27.45 -0.44 -6.24
C PHE A 63 27.39 0.17 -7.64
N VAL A 64 26.18 0.38 -8.15
CA VAL A 64 26.01 0.99 -9.48
C VAL A 64 26.62 2.40 -9.50
N TYR A 65 27.45 2.66 -10.50
CA TYR A 65 28.02 3.98 -10.72
C TYR A 65 26.93 4.91 -11.29
N THR A 66 26.78 6.09 -10.70
CA THR A 66 25.90 7.16 -11.16
C THR A 66 26.63 8.49 -11.11
N ASP A 67 26.25 9.42 -11.98
CA ASP A 67 26.73 10.79 -11.92
C ASP A 67 26.03 11.57 -10.80
N PRO A 68 26.74 12.42 -10.03
CA PRO A 68 26.11 13.24 -8.97
C PRO A 68 24.97 14.14 -9.45
N PHE A 69 24.97 14.58 -10.71
CA PHE A 69 23.92 15.39 -11.31
C PHE A 69 22.84 14.54 -11.99
N ALA A 70 23.05 13.23 -12.12
CA ALA A 70 22.08 12.27 -12.62
C ALA A 70 22.03 11.02 -11.72
N PRO A 71 21.66 11.16 -10.44
CA PRO A 71 21.88 10.16 -9.39
C PRO A 71 21.10 8.85 -9.58
N VAL A 72 20.14 8.80 -10.48
CA VAL A 72 19.37 7.60 -10.78
C VAL A 72 19.65 7.01 -12.17
N ALA A 73 20.40 7.71 -13.01
CA ALA A 73 20.80 7.22 -14.33
C ALA A 73 22.04 6.33 -14.23
N THR A 74 22.03 5.18 -14.88
CA THR A 74 23.18 4.31 -15.01
C THR A 74 24.03 4.69 -16.23
N SER A 75 25.17 4.04 -16.42
CA SER A 75 25.99 4.19 -17.62
C SER A 75 25.28 3.74 -18.91
N ARG A 76 24.18 2.98 -18.81
CA ARG A 76 23.40 2.51 -19.94
C ARG A 76 22.10 3.29 -20.08
N PRO A 77 21.85 4.00 -21.20
CA PRO A 77 20.60 4.70 -21.44
C PRO A 77 19.36 3.78 -21.32
N GLY A 78 18.30 4.27 -20.67
CA GLY A 78 17.07 3.52 -20.44
C GLY A 78 17.14 2.54 -19.27
N VAL A 79 18.27 2.45 -18.57
CA VAL A 79 18.43 1.66 -17.35
C VAL A 79 18.68 2.61 -16.17
N TYR A 80 17.85 2.50 -15.16
CA TYR A 80 17.87 3.35 -13.97
C TYR A 80 18.12 2.54 -12.72
N THR A 81 18.69 3.17 -11.70
CA THR A 81 18.94 2.56 -10.40
C THR A 81 18.39 3.43 -9.28
N CYS A 82 17.99 2.82 -8.17
CA CYS A 82 17.59 3.52 -6.94
C CYS A 82 17.80 2.60 -5.73
N GLY A 83 17.78 3.19 -4.54
CA GLY A 83 17.90 2.45 -3.30
C GLY A 83 19.31 1.91 -3.05
N ILE A 84 19.41 0.84 -2.25
CA ILE A 84 20.68 0.32 -1.72
C ILE A 84 21.67 -0.12 -2.81
N PHE A 85 21.20 -0.55 -3.98
CA PHE A 85 22.12 -0.96 -5.06
C PHE A 85 22.89 0.24 -5.66
N GLN A 86 22.39 1.46 -5.54
CA GLN A 86 23.13 2.67 -5.92
C GLN A 86 24.17 3.06 -4.85
N GLY A 87 23.92 2.74 -3.58
CA GLY A 87 24.81 3.00 -2.46
C GLY A 87 24.10 2.87 -1.12
N PRO A 88 24.85 2.75 0.00
CA PRO A 88 24.26 2.72 1.33
C PRO A 88 23.44 3.98 1.62
N LYS A 89 22.19 3.81 2.04
CA LYS A 89 21.25 4.90 2.35
C LYS A 89 20.11 4.42 3.24
N ASP A 90 19.36 5.37 3.77
CA ASP A 90 18.17 5.12 4.58
C ASP A 90 16.91 4.88 3.72
N ILE A 91 15.81 4.52 4.38
CA ILE A 91 14.52 4.28 3.71
C ILE A 91 13.96 5.55 3.05
N PRO A 92 13.93 6.73 3.70
CA PRO A 92 13.48 7.97 3.07
C PRO A 92 14.21 8.31 1.78
N SER A 93 15.55 8.21 1.78
CA SER A 93 16.37 8.42 0.59
C SER A 93 16.06 7.43 -0.52
N SER A 94 15.87 6.15 -0.17
CA SER A 94 15.49 5.10 -1.13
C SER A 94 14.13 5.39 -1.80
N VAL A 95 13.14 5.88 -1.05
CA VAL A 95 11.82 6.26 -1.58
C VAL A 95 11.92 7.48 -2.51
N THR A 96 12.74 8.47 -2.13
CA THR A 96 12.99 9.66 -2.96
C THR A 96 13.62 9.27 -4.29
N GLU A 97 14.64 8.41 -4.26
CA GLU A 97 15.30 7.93 -5.47
C GLU A 97 14.40 7.05 -6.33
N ALA A 98 13.54 6.22 -5.73
CA ALA A 98 12.57 5.44 -6.49
C ALA A 98 11.63 6.36 -7.28
N SER A 99 11.16 7.45 -6.67
CA SER A 99 10.36 8.47 -7.35
C SER A 99 11.12 9.19 -8.45
N ALA A 100 12.39 9.50 -8.21
CA ALA A 100 13.28 10.13 -9.21
C ALA A 100 13.54 9.19 -10.39
N ALA A 101 13.82 7.91 -10.15
CA ALA A 101 14.02 6.90 -11.19
C ALA A 101 12.75 6.71 -12.05
N ALA A 102 11.58 6.64 -11.41
CA ALA A 102 10.30 6.56 -12.12
C ALA A 102 10.05 7.81 -12.98
N SER A 103 10.41 9.00 -12.47
CA SER A 103 10.28 10.25 -13.23
C SER A 103 11.24 10.28 -14.43
N ALA A 104 12.51 9.89 -14.25
CA ALA A 104 13.49 9.83 -15.33
C ALA A 104 13.06 8.84 -16.43
N ALA A 105 12.63 7.63 -16.06
CA ALA A 105 12.07 6.67 -17.01
C ALA A 105 10.82 7.21 -17.73
N GLY A 106 9.98 7.96 -17.01
CA GLY A 106 8.79 8.61 -17.58
C GLY A 106 9.11 9.67 -18.63
N VAL A 107 10.27 10.33 -18.54
CA VAL A 107 10.73 11.27 -19.56
C VAL A 107 11.08 10.53 -20.85
N ASP A 108 11.82 9.42 -20.76
CA ASP A 108 12.24 8.65 -21.95
C ASP A 108 11.05 8.07 -22.72
N ILE A 109 9.99 7.69 -22.02
CA ILE A 109 8.79 7.12 -22.67
C ILE A 109 7.67 8.15 -22.90
N ALA A 110 7.95 9.46 -22.69
CA ALA A 110 6.94 10.50 -22.75
C ALA A 110 6.18 10.55 -24.09
N GLU A 111 6.87 10.31 -25.21
CA GLU A 111 6.26 10.27 -26.53
C GLU A 111 5.30 9.10 -26.75
N ALA A 112 5.49 7.99 -26.02
CA ALA A 112 4.61 6.83 -26.07
C ALA A 112 3.40 6.95 -25.12
N ARG A 113 3.31 8.03 -24.34
CA ARG A 113 2.26 8.22 -23.35
C ARG A 113 0.89 8.18 -23.98
N GLY A 114 0.05 7.30 -23.50
CA GLY A 114 -1.32 7.13 -24.01
C GLY A 114 -1.47 6.29 -25.28
N LYS A 115 -0.37 5.92 -25.97
CA LYS A 115 -0.45 5.13 -27.22
C LYS A 115 -0.85 3.66 -26.98
N ASN A 116 -0.49 3.11 -25.83
CA ASN A 116 -0.72 1.71 -25.48
C ASN A 116 -1.86 1.51 -24.47
N ILE A 117 -2.68 2.52 -24.26
CA ILE A 117 -3.84 2.39 -23.36
C ILE A 117 -4.88 1.46 -24.01
N LYS A 118 -5.10 0.31 -23.37
CA LYS A 118 -6.26 -0.53 -23.72
C LYS A 118 -7.49 0.10 -23.10
N LYS A 119 -8.40 0.61 -23.92
CA LYS A 119 -9.72 1.02 -23.43
C LYS A 119 -10.49 -0.23 -23.05
N ILE A 120 -10.74 -0.39 -21.76
CA ILE A 120 -11.68 -1.40 -21.27
C ILE A 120 -13.07 -0.90 -21.68
N ALA A 121 -13.81 -1.74 -22.40
CA ALA A 121 -15.22 -1.43 -22.69
C ALA A 121 -15.98 -1.48 -21.35
N LEU A 122 -16.43 -0.33 -20.88
CA LEU A 122 -17.27 -0.25 -19.69
C LEU A 122 -18.65 -0.79 -20.06
N THR A 123 -19.28 -1.50 -19.11
CA THR A 123 -20.68 -1.89 -19.21
C THR A 123 -21.53 -0.61 -19.22
N GLU A 124 -22.58 -0.59 -20.06
CA GLU A 124 -23.51 0.55 -20.10
C GLU A 124 -24.10 0.80 -18.71
N GLU A 125 -24.08 2.07 -18.28
CA GLU A 125 -24.56 2.45 -16.96
C GLU A 125 -26.08 2.29 -16.86
N MET A 126 -26.53 1.58 -15.84
CA MET A 126 -27.95 1.41 -15.52
C MET A 126 -28.50 2.71 -14.92
N ASP A 127 -29.64 3.18 -15.41
CA ASP A 127 -30.34 4.30 -14.79
C ASP A 127 -31.20 3.80 -13.62
N VAL A 128 -30.73 4.08 -12.42
CA VAL A 128 -31.39 3.72 -11.16
C VAL A 128 -31.83 4.98 -10.37
N SER A 129 -31.91 6.13 -11.05
CA SER A 129 -32.18 7.43 -10.41
C SER A 129 -33.54 7.52 -9.74
N GLU A 130 -34.56 6.85 -10.29
CA GLU A 130 -35.94 6.85 -9.80
C GLU A 130 -36.28 5.59 -8.99
N GLU A 131 -35.30 4.70 -8.77
CA GLU A 131 -35.52 3.47 -8.02
C GLU A 131 -35.36 3.69 -6.53
N GLU A 132 -36.22 3.01 -5.75
CA GLU A 132 -36.05 2.91 -4.29
C GLU A 132 -34.72 2.24 -3.95
N PRO A 133 -34.01 2.70 -2.91
CA PRO A 133 -32.72 2.13 -2.54
C PRO A 133 -32.81 0.63 -2.25
N ARG A 134 -31.93 -0.14 -2.87
CA ARG A 134 -31.70 -1.57 -2.62
C ARG A 134 -30.22 -1.75 -2.28
N ILE A 135 -29.95 -1.79 -0.99
CA ILE A 135 -28.58 -1.69 -0.45
C ILE A 135 -28.02 -3.08 -0.19
N GLY A 136 -26.85 -3.37 -0.76
CA GLY A 136 -26.00 -4.49 -0.38
C GLY A 136 -24.93 -4.05 0.60
N VAL A 137 -24.78 -4.75 1.71
CA VAL A 137 -23.73 -4.48 2.71
C VAL A 137 -22.75 -5.63 2.78
N PHE A 138 -21.47 -5.35 2.51
CA PHE A 138 -20.39 -6.33 2.55
C PHE A 138 -19.46 -6.00 3.71
N VAL A 139 -19.32 -6.93 4.66
CA VAL A 139 -18.52 -6.74 5.87
C VAL A 139 -17.21 -7.52 5.75
N CYS A 140 -16.09 -6.85 5.90
CA CYS A 140 -14.75 -7.43 5.76
C CYS A 140 -14.20 -7.90 7.10
N ASN A 141 -13.66 -9.12 7.15
CA ASN A 141 -12.88 -9.60 8.29
C ASN A 141 -11.47 -8.99 8.31
N CYS A 142 -10.90 -8.66 7.14
CA CYS A 142 -9.52 -8.20 6.98
C CYS A 142 -8.53 -9.10 7.75
N GLY A 143 -8.74 -10.43 7.69
CA GLY A 143 -8.07 -11.40 8.54
C GLY A 143 -8.26 -11.05 10.02
N ILE A 144 -7.16 -11.05 10.78
CA ILE A 144 -7.18 -10.72 12.22
C ILE A 144 -7.34 -9.22 12.52
N ASN A 145 -7.18 -8.34 11.52
CA ASN A 145 -7.22 -6.89 11.75
C ASN A 145 -8.61 -6.36 12.13
N ILE A 146 -9.66 -6.98 11.61
CA ILE A 146 -11.04 -6.68 11.99
C ILE A 146 -11.62 -7.87 12.73
N GLY A 147 -11.62 -9.06 12.11
CA GLY A 147 -12.23 -10.25 12.67
C GLY A 147 -11.56 -10.79 13.95
N GLY A 148 -10.34 -10.35 14.27
CA GLY A 148 -9.70 -10.65 15.56
C GLY A 148 -10.22 -9.80 16.73
N VAL A 149 -11.02 -8.76 16.47
CA VAL A 149 -11.51 -7.81 17.49
C VAL A 149 -13.03 -7.62 17.40
N VAL A 150 -13.56 -7.50 16.19
CA VAL A 150 -14.98 -7.26 15.91
C VAL A 150 -15.66 -8.59 15.61
N ASP A 151 -16.81 -8.82 16.23
CA ASP A 151 -17.72 -9.90 15.85
C ASP A 151 -18.39 -9.55 14.51
N VAL A 152 -17.72 -9.92 13.41
CA VAL A 152 -18.15 -9.61 12.04
C VAL A 152 -19.50 -10.24 11.69
N PRO A 153 -19.79 -11.51 12.04
CA PRO A 153 -21.12 -12.08 11.90
C PRO A 153 -22.22 -11.23 12.57
N ALA A 154 -22.02 -10.81 13.81
CA ALA A 154 -22.99 -9.96 14.52
C ALA A 154 -23.18 -8.58 13.88
N VAL A 155 -22.15 -8.04 13.21
CA VAL A 155 -22.27 -6.80 12.42
C VAL A 155 -23.07 -7.04 11.14
N GLN A 156 -22.85 -8.16 10.46
CA GLN A 156 -23.62 -8.56 9.27
C GLN A 156 -25.10 -8.77 9.59
N GLU A 157 -25.41 -9.53 10.65
CA GLU A 157 -26.79 -9.74 11.11
C GLU A 157 -27.48 -8.43 11.44
N TYR A 158 -26.79 -7.54 12.14
CA TYR A 158 -27.31 -6.19 12.42
C TYR A 158 -27.55 -5.39 11.14
N ALA A 159 -26.64 -5.44 10.18
CA ALA A 159 -26.79 -4.73 8.91
C ALA A 159 -28.05 -5.17 8.16
N ALA A 160 -28.40 -6.46 8.22
CA ALA A 160 -29.60 -7.01 7.60
C ALA A 160 -30.93 -6.44 8.20
N THR A 161 -30.87 -5.88 9.41
CA THR A 161 -32.05 -5.26 10.06
C THR A 161 -32.24 -3.79 9.67
N LEU A 162 -31.28 -3.20 8.95
CA LEU A 162 -31.35 -1.79 8.60
C LEU A 162 -32.29 -1.52 7.41
N PRO A 163 -32.95 -0.37 7.38
CA PRO A 163 -33.89 -0.04 6.32
C PRO A 163 -33.21 -0.10 4.92
N GLU A 164 -33.94 -0.67 3.95
CA GLU A 164 -33.56 -0.77 2.54
C GLU A 164 -32.31 -1.64 2.27
N VAL A 165 -31.77 -2.29 3.30
CA VAL A 165 -30.75 -3.33 3.14
C VAL A 165 -31.47 -4.62 2.71
N VAL A 166 -31.15 -5.07 1.49
CA VAL A 166 -31.77 -6.28 0.90
C VAL A 166 -30.81 -7.44 0.82
N PHE A 167 -29.51 -7.19 0.99
CA PHE A 167 -28.47 -8.21 0.96
C PHE A 167 -27.33 -7.87 1.93
N THR A 168 -26.83 -8.86 2.64
CA THR A 168 -25.65 -8.75 3.49
C THR A 168 -24.75 -9.97 3.32
N ASP A 169 -23.47 -9.74 3.33
CA ASP A 169 -22.45 -10.79 3.31
C ASP A 169 -21.23 -10.40 4.13
N ASN A 170 -20.46 -11.39 4.57
CA ASN A 170 -19.15 -11.14 5.15
C ASN A 170 -18.07 -11.94 4.43
N ASN A 171 -16.92 -11.33 4.25
CA ASN A 171 -15.83 -11.89 3.46
C ASN A 171 -14.53 -11.80 4.25
N LEU A 172 -13.63 -12.78 4.06
CA LEU A 172 -12.32 -12.77 4.70
C LEU A 172 -11.52 -11.53 4.27
N PHE A 173 -11.52 -11.24 2.95
CA PHE A 173 -10.92 -10.07 2.34
C PHE A 173 -11.83 -9.53 1.23
N THR A 174 -12.67 -8.56 1.57
CA THR A 174 -13.59 -7.94 0.59
C THR A 174 -12.85 -7.29 -0.59
N CYS A 175 -11.58 -6.95 -0.43
CA CYS A 175 -10.72 -6.37 -1.47
C CYS A 175 -10.06 -7.43 -2.38
N SER A 176 -10.25 -8.74 -2.14
CA SER A 176 -9.71 -9.77 -3.03
C SER A 176 -10.45 -9.82 -4.37
N GLN A 177 -9.78 -10.30 -5.41
CA GLN A 177 -10.34 -10.31 -6.77
C GLN A 177 -11.57 -11.22 -6.87
N ASP A 178 -11.54 -12.38 -6.26
CA ASP A 178 -12.67 -13.31 -6.19
C ASP A 178 -13.88 -12.68 -5.51
N THR A 179 -13.71 -12.02 -4.36
CA THR A 179 -14.81 -11.30 -3.68
C THR A 179 -15.34 -10.14 -4.52
N GLN A 180 -14.50 -9.43 -5.28
CA GLN A 180 -15.00 -8.40 -6.18
C GLN A 180 -15.86 -8.97 -7.31
N GLU A 181 -15.51 -10.15 -7.85
CA GLU A 181 -16.36 -10.85 -8.82
C GLU A 181 -17.70 -11.29 -8.17
N ASP A 182 -17.67 -11.75 -6.93
CA ASP A 182 -18.90 -12.08 -6.17
C ASP A 182 -19.75 -10.83 -5.93
N ILE A 183 -19.16 -9.68 -5.58
CA ILE A 183 -19.88 -8.41 -5.44
C ILE A 183 -20.59 -8.05 -6.75
N LYS A 184 -19.89 -8.12 -7.90
CA LYS A 184 -20.48 -7.86 -9.22
C LYS A 184 -21.67 -8.79 -9.52
N LYS A 185 -21.52 -10.07 -9.17
CA LYS A 185 -22.57 -11.07 -9.32
C LYS A 185 -23.79 -10.74 -8.45
N LYS A 186 -23.55 -10.40 -7.17
CA LYS A 186 -24.62 -10.05 -6.23
C LYS A 186 -25.34 -8.75 -6.60
N ILE A 187 -24.62 -7.75 -7.11
CA ILE A 187 -25.27 -6.54 -7.64
C ILE A 187 -26.33 -6.90 -8.69
N LYS A 188 -26.04 -7.84 -9.58
CA LYS A 188 -26.97 -8.26 -10.64
C LYS A 188 -28.08 -9.18 -10.12
N GLU A 189 -27.73 -10.18 -9.32
CA GLU A 189 -28.69 -11.19 -8.80
C GLU A 189 -29.72 -10.56 -7.87
N GLU A 190 -29.26 -9.73 -6.94
CA GLU A 190 -30.11 -9.09 -5.92
C GLU A 190 -30.66 -7.73 -6.37
N LYS A 191 -30.30 -7.31 -7.60
CA LYS A 191 -30.66 -6.00 -8.16
C LYS A 191 -30.30 -4.87 -7.20
N LEU A 192 -29.06 -4.89 -6.72
CA LEU A 192 -28.56 -3.85 -5.82
C LEU A 192 -28.31 -2.57 -6.62
N ASN A 193 -28.78 -1.45 -6.09
CA ASN A 193 -28.55 -0.13 -6.69
C ASN A 193 -27.78 0.81 -5.75
N ARG A 194 -27.37 0.31 -4.58
CA ARG A 194 -26.45 0.96 -3.64
C ARG A 194 -25.56 -0.11 -3.02
N VAL A 195 -24.29 0.20 -2.77
CA VAL A 195 -23.36 -0.74 -2.14
C VAL A 195 -22.65 -0.07 -0.97
N VAL A 196 -22.63 -0.75 0.17
CA VAL A 196 -21.87 -0.36 1.35
C VAL A 196 -20.81 -1.43 1.62
N VAL A 197 -19.56 -1.02 1.77
CA VAL A 197 -18.47 -1.91 2.18
C VAL A 197 -17.94 -1.47 3.54
N ALA A 198 -18.13 -2.31 4.54
CA ALA A 198 -17.61 -2.11 5.88
C ALA A 198 -16.25 -2.79 6.01
N SER A 199 -15.16 -2.02 5.92
CA SER A 199 -13.80 -2.59 5.87
C SER A 199 -12.72 -1.59 6.37
N CYS A 200 -11.60 -1.53 5.70
CA CYS A 200 -10.50 -0.60 5.98
C CYS A 200 -10.80 0.84 5.54
N SER A 201 -9.76 1.68 5.50
CA SER A 201 -9.88 3.09 5.10
C SER A 201 -10.28 3.25 3.62
N PRO A 202 -11.25 4.13 3.31
CA PRO A 202 -11.59 4.50 1.94
C PRO A 202 -10.39 4.96 1.11
N LYS A 203 -9.41 5.62 1.74
CA LYS A 203 -8.16 6.06 1.08
C LYS A 203 -7.41 4.91 0.41
N THR A 204 -7.57 3.68 0.92
CA THR A 204 -6.84 2.52 0.40
C THR A 204 -7.57 1.88 -0.78
N HIS A 205 -8.87 1.64 -0.66
CA HIS A 205 -9.59 0.76 -1.59
C HIS A 205 -10.89 1.33 -2.18
N ALA A 206 -11.32 2.55 -1.84
CA ALA A 206 -12.53 3.11 -2.42
C ALA A 206 -12.48 3.16 -3.97
N PRO A 207 -11.39 3.58 -4.63
CA PRO A 207 -11.32 3.57 -6.09
C PRO A 207 -11.56 2.18 -6.70
N MET A 208 -10.97 1.14 -6.11
CA MET A 208 -11.11 -0.24 -6.58
C MET A 208 -12.57 -0.72 -6.50
N PHE A 209 -13.28 -0.45 -5.40
CA PHE A 209 -14.70 -0.80 -5.28
C PHE A 209 -15.57 0.01 -6.24
N MET A 210 -15.24 1.29 -6.46
CA MET A 210 -15.90 2.13 -7.44
C MET A 210 -15.75 1.56 -8.87
N GLU A 211 -14.56 1.09 -9.23
CA GLU A 211 -14.31 0.40 -10.50
C GLU A 211 -15.09 -0.92 -10.59
N THR A 212 -15.26 -1.63 -9.47
CA THR A 212 -16.08 -2.85 -9.40
C THR A 212 -17.54 -2.57 -9.73
N LEU A 213 -18.10 -1.45 -9.24
CA LEU A 213 -19.46 -1.03 -9.57
C LEU A 213 -19.59 -0.65 -11.05
N GLU A 214 -18.67 0.18 -11.58
CA GLU A 214 -18.66 0.55 -13.00
C GLU A 214 -18.59 -0.68 -13.92
N ALA A 215 -17.78 -1.69 -13.54
CA ALA A 215 -17.63 -2.89 -14.34
C ALA A 215 -18.94 -3.71 -14.47
N CYS A 216 -19.88 -3.54 -13.58
CA CYS A 216 -21.21 -4.17 -13.70
C CYS A 216 -22.34 -3.21 -14.12
N GLY A 217 -22.00 -1.98 -14.47
CA GLY A 217 -22.95 -0.99 -14.99
C GLY A 217 -23.66 -0.19 -13.89
N LEU A 218 -23.21 -0.25 -12.65
CA LEU A 218 -23.73 0.60 -11.58
C LEU A 218 -22.87 1.86 -11.45
N ASN A 219 -23.50 3.02 -11.31
CA ASN A 219 -22.79 4.29 -11.15
C ASN A 219 -21.86 4.22 -9.92
N LYS A 220 -20.57 4.52 -10.09
CA LYS A 220 -19.54 4.38 -9.05
C LYS A 220 -19.75 5.23 -7.80
N TYR A 221 -20.57 6.28 -7.90
CA TYR A 221 -20.89 7.15 -6.77
C TYR A 221 -22.06 6.64 -5.91
N LEU A 222 -22.68 5.52 -6.29
CA LEU A 222 -23.68 4.82 -5.50
C LEU A 222 -23.02 3.84 -4.50
N PHE A 223 -21.87 4.23 -4.01
CA PHE A 223 -20.98 3.48 -3.13
C PHE A 223 -20.69 4.25 -1.85
N GLU A 224 -20.69 3.56 -0.72
CA GLU A 224 -20.28 4.11 0.57
C GLU A 224 -19.35 3.12 1.29
N MET A 225 -18.42 3.63 2.08
CA MET A 225 -17.46 2.80 2.80
C MET A 225 -17.39 3.13 4.28
N ALA A 226 -17.72 2.16 5.14
CA ALA A 226 -17.58 2.27 6.58
C ALA A 226 -16.19 1.81 7.03
N ASN A 227 -15.40 2.70 7.61
CA ASN A 227 -14.06 2.36 8.11
C ASN A 227 -14.14 1.71 9.50
N ILE A 228 -14.33 0.39 9.52
CA ILE A 228 -14.41 -0.41 10.76
C ILE A 228 -13.05 -0.97 11.20
N ARG A 229 -11.97 -0.67 10.49
CA ARG A 229 -10.60 -1.02 10.86
C ARG A 229 -9.88 0.14 11.55
N ASN A 230 -9.47 1.15 10.78
CA ASN A 230 -8.64 2.25 11.28
C ASN A 230 -9.36 3.12 12.32
N HIS A 231 -10.68 3.31 12.16
CA HIS A 231 -11.50 4.10 13.10
C HIS A 231 -12.12 3.26 14.21
N ASN A 232 -11.95 1.93 14.19
CA ASN A 232 -12.64 1.06 15.12
C ASN A 232 -11.75 -0.08 15.67
N SER A 233 -11.53 -1.18 14.95
CA SER A 233 -10.84 -2.36 15.51
C SER A 233 -9.44 -2.04 16.02
N TRP A 234 -8.69 -1.18 15.34
CA TRP A 234 -7.37 -0.76 15.81
C TRP A 234 -7.42 0.17 17.02
N VAL A 235 -8.47 0.98 17.14
CA VAL A 235 -8.66 1.91 18.28
C VAL A 235 -9.14 1.18 19.53
N HIS A 236 -9.95 0.15 19.34
CA HIS A 236 -10.59 -0.61 20.42
C HIS A 236 -10.10 -2.07 20.50
N ALA A 237 -8.83 -2.32 20.15
CA ALA A 237 -8.28 -3.66 20.08
C ALA A 237 -8.41 -4.47 21.40
N ASN A 238 -8.42 -3.80 22.55
CA ASN A 238 -8.57 -4.42 23.87
C ASN A 238 -10.03 -4.46 24.37
N ASN A 239 -11.01 -4.04 23.58
CA ASN A 239 -12.42 -3.98 23.97
C ASN A 239 -13.33 -4.48 22.82
N PRO A 240 -13.40 -5.80 22.59
CA PRO A 240 -14.16 -6.38 21.47
C PRO A 240 -15.64 -6.01 21.44
N ASP A 241 -16.31 -5.94 22.60
CA ASP A 241 -17.72 -5.58 22.69
C ASP A 241 -17.97 -4.13 22.24
N ILE A 242 -17.11 -3.20 22.68
CA ILE A 242 -17.16 -1.80 22.25
C ILE A 242 -16.85 -1.70 20.77
N ALA A 243 -15.85 -2.42 20.30
CA ALA A 243 -15.48 -2.46 18.89
C ALA A 243 -16.64 -2.98 18.01
N THR A 244 -17.31 -4.05 18.43
CA THR A 244 -18.45 -4.62 17.73
C THR A 244 -19.63 -3.64 17.71
N GLN A 245 -19.96 -3.03 18.83
CA GLN A 245 -21.04 -2.04 18.89
C GLN A 245 -20.73 -0.82 18.00
N LYS A 246 -19.52 -0.30 18.06
CA LYS A 246 -19.10 0.84 17.22
C LYS A 246 -19.06 0.47 15.73
N ALA A 247 -18.71 -0.77 15.37
CA ALA A 247 -18.81 -1.25 13.99
C ALA A 247 -20.25 -1.20 13.47
N LYS A 248 -21.22 -1.66 14.30
CA LYS A 248 -22.65 -1.55 13.99
C LYS A 248 -23.09 -0.10 13.77
N ASP A 249 -22.64 0.82 14.62
CA ASP A 249 -22.95 2.25 14.47
C ASP A 249 -22.36 2.83 13.18
N LEU A 250 -21.11 2.51 12.84
CA LEU A 250 -20.46 2.96 11.61
C LEU A 250 -21.17 2.41 10.36
N VAL A 251 -21.60 1.14 10.39
CA VAL A 251 -22.37 0.54 9.30
C VAL A 251 -23.75 1.21 9.19
N ARG A 252 -24.44 1.46 10.29
CA ARG A 252 -25.72 2.18 10.30
C ARG A 252 -25.60 3.56 9.69
N MET A 253 -24.53 4.30 10.01
CA MET A 253 -24.25 5.61 9.44
C MET A 253 -23.98 5.53 7.94
N ALA A 254 -23.20 4.54 7.49
CA ALA A 254 -22.91 4.33 6.08
C ALA A 254 -24.17 3.95 5.29
N VAL A 255 -25.01 3.06 5.81
CA VAL A 255 -26.30 2.71 5.21
C VAL A 255 -27.22 3.93 5.14
N ALA A 256 -27.35 4.72 6.21
CA ALA A 256 -28.13 5.94 6.21
C ALA A 256 -27.68 6.95 5.14
N ARG A 257 -26.35 7.04 4.91
CA ARG A 257 -25.79 7.88 3.84
C ARG A 257 -26.07 7.27 2.46
N ALA A 258 -25.88 5.95 2.30
CA ALA A 258 -26.09 5.26 1.03
C ALA A 258 -27.52 5.43 0.50
N ARG A 259 -28.52 5.47 1.37
CA ARG A 259 -29.93 5.74 1.04
C ARG A 259 -30.13 7.06 0.28
N SER A 260 -29.32 8.07 0.58
CA SER A 260 -29.42 9.42 -0.01
C SER A 260 -28.49 9.64 -1.20
N LEU A 261 -27.69 8.65 -1.60
CA LEU A 261 -26.79 8.77 -2.74
C LEU A 261 -27.60 8.84 -4.04
N ARG A 262 -27.11 9.68 -4.96
CA ARG A 262 -27.62 9.80 -6.31
C ARG A 262 -26.50 9.58 -7.32
N PRO A 263 -26.80 9.08 -8.53
CA PRO A 263 -25.80 8.97 -9.59
C PRO A 263 -25.19 10.35 -9.89
N LEU A 264 -23.88 10.39 -9.96
CA LEU A 264 -23.15 11.62 -10.32
C LEU A 264 -22.48 11.42 -11.69
N LYS A 265 -22.37 12.52 -12.43
CA LYS A 265 -21.66 12.56 -13.72
C LYS A 265 -20.36 13.33 -13.58
N GLU A 266 -19.29 12.78 -14.12
CA GLU A 266 -18.01 13.46 -14.16
C GLU A 266 -18.03 14.63 -15.14
N LYS A 267 -17.35 15.71 -14.76
CA LYS A 267 -17.09 16.84 -15.66
C LYS A 267 -15.65 16.78 -16.12
N ILE A 268 -15.45 16.68 -17.42
CA ILE A 268 -14.12 16.80 -18.03
C ILE A 268 -13.83 18.28 -18.20
N ILE A 269 -12.80 18.77 -17.49
CA ILE A 269 -12.28 20.13 -17.63
C ILE A 269 -10.91 20.11 -18.28
N GLY A 270 -10.69 21.04 -19.21
CA GLY A 270 -9.38 21.22 -19.81
C GLY A 270 -8.36 21.71 -18.76
N VAL A 271 -7.21 21.08 -18.71
CA VAL A 271 -6.11 21.48 -17.83
C VAL A 271 -4.96 22.02 -18.65
N ASN A 272 -4.43 23.19 -18.28
CA ASN A 272 -3.20 23.69 -18.85
C ASN A 272 -2.02 22.85 -18.29
N LYS A 273 -1.33 22.13 -19.17
CA LYS A 273 -0.22 21.22 -18.80
C LYS A 273 1.10 21.98 -18.55
N ARG A 274 1.04 23.18 -17.99
CA ARG A 274 2.22 23.95 -17.56
C ARG A 274 2.37 23.83 -16.06
N ALA A 275 3.61 23.58 -15.61
CA ALA A 275 3.96 23.61 -14.18
C ALA A 275 4.68 24.92 -13.89
N LEU A 276 4.41 25.48 -12.71
CA LEU A 276 5.15 26.60 -12.15
C LEU A 276 5.88 26.10 -10.91
N VAL A 277 7.20 26.24 -10.91
CA VAL A 277 8.04 25.98 -9.74
C VAL A 277 8.33 27.31 -9.05
N ILE A 278 7.91 27.45 -7.80
CA ILE A 278 8.15 28.64 -6.98
C ILE A 278 9.25 28.34 -5.98
N GLY A 279 10.40 28.95 -6.20
CA GLY A 279 11.60 28.82 -5.38
C GLY A 279 12.82 28.33 -6.17
N GLY A 280 13.92 29.04 -6.03
CA GLY A 280 15.23 28.71 -6.66
C GLY A 280 16.20 27.98 -5.72
N GLY A 281 15.70 27.27 -4.71
CA GLY A 281 16.52 26.40 -3.87
C GLY A 281 16.79 25.04 -4.54
N ILE A 282 17.58 24.17 -3.88
CA ILE A 282 17.95 22.83 -4.39
C ILE A 282 16.71 22.01 -4.82
N ALA A 283 15.60 22.11 -4.09
CA ALA A 283 14.37 21.38 -4.43
C ALA A 283 13.61 21.95 -5.64
N GLY A 284 13.88 23.21 -6.03
CA GLY A 284 13.22 23.87 -7.16
C GLY A 284 14.05 23.89 -8.44
N MET A 285 15.31 23.55 -8.35
CA MET A 285 16.20 23.38 -9.49
C MET A 285 16.19 21.97 -10.02
#